data_0ba43a880998bed5e727c01b909b1aa5
#
_entry.id   0ba43a880998bed5e727c01b909b1aa5
#
_cell.length_a   1.000
_cell.length_b   1.000
_cell.length_c   1.000
_cell.angle_alpha   90.00
_cell.angle_beta   90.00
_cell.angle_gamma   90.00
#
_symmetry.space_group_name_H-M   'P 1'
#
loop_
_entity.id
_entity.type
_entity.pdbx_description
1 polymer ?
#
loop_
_entity_poly.entity_id
_entity_poly.type
_entity_poly.pdbx_seq_one_letter_code
_entity_poly.pdbx_strand_id
1 'polypeptide(L)'
;SAAGFNEIIINIHHFGQQIIDFVEANNSFGIRIEFSDEREQLLDTGGGIKKAAWFFDDNRPFMVHNVDILSNIDLEEVAKQHSLNGSAATLVCSERETNRYLLFNEQNHLRGWINKKTGETKSPFTGFKPANYTELAFSGIQVLHPSIFREMDSFPGRFYIIDFYLSLSVTYKI
;
A
#
# COMPACT_ATOMS: atom_id res chain seq x y z
N SER A 1 -6.45 15.38 12.47
CA SER A 1 -7.62 14.57 12.03
C SER A 1 -8.13 13.71 13.18
N ALA A 2 -9.35 13.17 13.06
CA ALA A 2 -9.91 12.28 14.09
C ALA A 2 -9.06 11.00 14.27
N ALA A 3 -8.34 10.56 13.25
CA ALA A 3 -7.45 9.39 13.27
C ALA A 3 -5.97 9.74 13.54
N GLY A 4 -5.69 10.87 14.17
CA GLY A 4 -4.33 11.25 14.61
C GLY A 4 -3.35 11.66 13.50
N PHE A 5 -3.70 11.55 12.21
CA PHE A 5 -2.83 11.98 11.12
C PHE A 5 -2.86 13.51 10.98
N ASN A 6 -1.69 14.14 10.96
CA ASN A 6 -1.50 15.59 10.86
C ASN A 6 -0.66 16.02 9.63
N GLU A 7 -0.14 15.05 8.90
CA GLU A 7 0.63 15.26 7.68
C GLU A 7 0.16 14.27 6.62
N ILE A 8 -0.01 14.72 5.37
CA ILE A 8 -0.45 13.90 4.24
C ILE A 8 0.37 14.26 3.01
N ILE A 9 0.78 13.26 2.23
CA ILE A 9 1.24 13.44 0.86
C ILE A 9 0.21 12.82 -0.09
N ILE A 10 -0.17 13.56 -1.13
CA ILE A 10 -1.16 13.14 -2.12
C ILE A 10 -0.44 12.90 -3.45
N ASN A 11 -0.50 11.69 -3.97
CA ASN A 11 -0.06 11.40 -5.33
C ASN A 11 -1.09 11.94 -6.30
N ILE A 12 -0.67 12.83 -7.20
CA ILE A 12 -1.54 13.46 -8.20
C ILE A 12 -1.10 13.09 -9.62
N HIS A 13 -2.05 12.70 -10.46
CA HIS A 13 -1.85 12.42 -11.88
C HIS A 13 -3.01 13.02 -12.68
N HIS A 14 -4.13 12.30 -12.80
CA HIS A 14 -5.31 12.78 -13.51
C HIS A 14 -6.02 13.85 -12.68
N PHE A 15 -6.43 14.95 -13.30
CA PHE A 15 -7.03 16.10 -12.62
C PHE A 15 -6.18 16.70 -11.48
N GLY A 16 -4.84 16.52 -11.52
CA GLY A 16 -3.94 16.94 -10.44
C GLY A 16 -4.11 18.41 -10.03
N GLN A 17 -4.28 19.33 -11.00
CA GLN A 17 -4.48 20.74 -10.68
C GLN A 17 -5.78 20.99 -9.91
N GLN A 18 -6.87 20.31 -10.26
CA GLN A 18 -8.15 20.45 -9.54
C GLN A 18 -8.05 19.97 -8.09
N ILE A 19 -7.22 18.93 -7.83
CA ILE A 19 -6.96 18.43 -6.49
C ILE A 19 -6.18 19.48 -5.70
N ILE A 20 -5.13 20.07 -6.28
CA ILE A 20 -4.35 21.13 -5.65
C ILE A 20 -5.25 22.31 -5.30
N ASP A 21 -5.99 22.83 -6.27
CA ASP A 21 -6.88 23.99 -6.11
C ASP A 21 -7.92 23.73 -5.01
N PHE A 22 -8.47 22.51 -4.94
CA PHE A 22 -9.42 22.13 -3.91
C PHE A 22 -8.79 22.10 -2.50
N VAL A 23 -7.60 21.55 -2.36
CA VAL A 23 -6.87 21.52 -1.10
C VAL A 23 -6.53 22.93 -0.62
N GLU A 24 -6.03 23.78 -1.51
CA GLU A 24 -5.69 25.18 -1.21
C GLU A 24 -6.92 26.01 -0.83
N ALA A 25 -8.02 25.86 -1.57
CA ALA A 25 -9.29 26.55 -1.29
C ALA A 25 -9.87 26.19 0.09
N ASN A 26 -9.51 25.03 0.63
CA ASN A 26 -9.90 24.57 1.98
C ASN A 26 -8.80 24.77 3.03
N ASN A 27 -7.80 25.65 2.78
CA ASN A 27 -6.69 25.92 3.70
C ASN A 27 -5.99 24.63 4.18
N SER A 28 -5.75 23.69 3.26
CA SER A 28 -5.15 22.38 3.54
C SER A 28 -5.80 21.63 4.72
N PHE A 29 -7.08 21.91 4.98
CA PHE A 29 -7.86 21.34 6.09
C PHE A 29 -7.18 21.50 7.47
N GLY A 30 -6.30 22.48 7.62
CA GLY A 30 -5.57 22.78 8.86
C GLY A 30 -4.46 21.79 9.19
N ILE A 31 -3.99 21.00 8.22
CA ILE A 31 -2.87 20.06 8.36
C ILE A 31 -1.82 20.30 7.26
N ARG A 32 -0.63 19.72 7.42
CA ARG A 32 0.38 19.74 6.36
C ARG A 32 -0.02 18.80 5.23
N ILE A 33 -0.18 19.35 4.01
CA ILE A 33 -0.43 18.55 2.79
C ILE A 33 0.63 18.88 1.75
N GLU A 34 1.28 17.83 1.24
CA GLU A 34 2.24 17.90 0.15
C GLU A 34 1.72 17.11 -1.06
N PHE A 35 2.26 17.38 -2.24
CA PHE A 35 1.86 16.70 -3.47
C PHE A 35 3.05 15.97 -4.10
N SER A 36 2.86 14.68 -4.42
CA SER A 36 3.76 13.91 -5.27
C SER A 36 3.21 13.93 -6.69
N ASP A 37 3.83 14.73 -7.56
CA ASP A 37 3.31 14.99 -8.89
C ASP A 37 3.73 13.93 -9.91
N GLU A 38 2.76 13.15 -10.40
CA GLU A 38 2.94 12.11 -11.42
C GLU A 38 2.32 12.51 -12.78
N ARG A 39 1.98 13.79 -13.00
CA ARG A 39 1.30 14.25 -14.23
C ARG A 39 2.08 13.99 -15.50
N GLU A 40 3.40 13.96 -15.44
CA GLU A 40 4.25 13.63 -16.58
C GLU A 40 4.25 12.15 -16.93
N GLN A 41 4.18 11.28 -15.88
CA GLN A 41 4.22 9.84 -16.06
C GLN A 41 3.53 9.13 -14.87
N LEU A 42 2.52 8.32 -15.17
CA LEU A 42 1.91 7.44 -14.19
C LEU A 42 2.89 6.35 -13.74
N LEU A 43 3.13 6.25 -12.44
CA LEU A 43 4.13 5.35 -11.87
C LEU A 43 3.54 4.03 -11.32
N ASP A 44 2.23 3.84 -11.42
CA ASP A 44 1.48 2.78 -10.76
C ASP A 44 1.63 2.84 -9.22
N THR A 45 1.01 1.91 -8.50
CA THR A 45 0.86 2.00 -7.04
C THR A 45 2.19 1.90 -6.27
N GLY A 46 3.14 1.13 -6.76
CA GLY A 46 4.45 0.99 -6.11
C GLY A 46 5.40 2.13 -6.44
N GLY A 47 5.45 2.53 -7.72
CA GLY A 47 6.29 3.65 -8.15
C GLY A 47 5.84 4.98 -7.55
N GLY A 48 4.53 5.19 -7.36
CA GLY A 48 4.00 6.37 -6.68
C GLY A 48 4.45 6.46 -5.22
N ILE A 49 4.41 5.35 -4.48
CA ILE A 49 4.93 5.30 -3.11
C ILE A 49 6.44 5.57 -3.09
N LYS A 50 7.21 4.95 -4.00
CA LYS A 50 8.65 5.18 -4.13
C LYS A 50 8.97 6.65 -4.39
N LYS A 51 8.23 7.31 -5.28
CA LYS A 51 8.41 8.74 -5.59
C LYS A 51 8.13 9.64 -4.40
N ALA A 52 7.20 9.26 -3.53
CA ALA A 52 6.84 10.00 -2.32
C ALA A 52 7.80 9.77 -1.13
N ALA A 53 8.85 8.94 -1.29
CA ALA A 53 9.75 8.53 -0.18
C ALA A 53 10.38 9.70 0.57
N TRP A 54 10.65 10.81 -0.11
CA TRP A 54 11.24 12.03 0.48
C TRP A 54 10.39 12.67 1.59
N PHE A 55 9.08 12.37 1.62
CA PHE A 55 8.18 12.88 2.64
C PHE A 55 8.27 12.11 3.97
N PHE A 56 8.75 10.87 3.94
CA PHE A 56 8.80 9.96 5.07
C PHE A 56 10.23 9.85 5.62
N ASP A 57 10.77 10.97 6.13
CA ASP A 57 12.16 11.12 6.57
C ASP A 57 12.37 10.93 8.08
N ASP A 58 11.29 10.76 8.84
CA ASP A 58 11.30 10.63 10.30
C ASP A 58 11.43 9.18 10.81
N ASN A 59 11.59 8.22 9.89
CA ASN A 59 11.71 6.78 10.18
C ASN A 59 10.52 6.18 10.96
N ARG A 60 9.35 6.82 10.95
CA ARG A 60 8.11 6.29 11.54
C ARG A 60 7.26 5.57 10.49
N PRO A 61 6.53 4.50 10.88
CA PRO A 61 5.56 3.88 9.99
C PRO A 61 4.56 4.90 9.44
N PHE A 62 4.18 4.72 8.19
CA PHE A 62 3.20 5.56 7.50
C PHE A 62 2.09 4.73 6.88
N MET A 63 0.93 5.33 6.74
CA MET A 63 -0.22 4.68 6.12
C MET A 63 -0.38 5.13 4.67
N VAL A 64 -0.65 4.17 3.79
CA VAL A 64 -1.10 4.42 2.42
C VAL A 64 -2.56 4.04 2.32
N HIS A 65 -3.38 4.92 1.79
CA HIS A 65 -4.81 4.74 1.63
C HIS A 65 -5.23 5.15 0.21
N ASN A 66 -5.82 4.23 -0.53
CA ASN A 66 -6.36 4.55 -1.84
C ASN A 66 -7.56 5.48 -1.68
N VAL A 67 -7.55 6.60 -2.40
CA VAL A 67 -8.53 7.69 -2.24
C VAL A 67 -9.97 7.29 -2.63
N ASP A 68 -10.14 6.26 -3.45
CA ASP A 68 -11.44 5.72 -3.89
C ASP A 68 -12.03 4.67 -2.94
N ILE A 69 -11.40 4.44 -1.80
CA ILE A 69 -11.87 3.49 -0.78
C ILE A 69 -12.59 4.23 0.33
N LEU A 70 -13.83 3.85 0.58
CA LEU A 70 -14.58 4.25 1.77
C LEU A 70 -14.67 3.04 2.71
N SER A 71 -14.26 3.22 3.94
CA SER A 71 -14.30 2.16 4.96
C SER A 71 -14.61 2.72 6.35
N ASN A 72 -15.07 1.85 7.23
CA ASN A 72 -15.28 2.13 8.65
C ASN A 72 -14.20 1.47 9.52
N ILE A 73 -13.06 1.11 8.93
CA ILE A 73 -11.96 0.50 9.65
C ILE A 73 -11.33 1.51 10.61
N ASP A 74 -10.96 1.04 11.78
CA ASP A 74 -10.19 1.81 12.75
C ASP A 74 -8.73 1.91 12.28
N LEU A 75 -8.35 3.06 11.70
CA LEU A 75 -7.02 3.31 11.17
C LEU A 75 -5.94 3.37 12.28
N GLU A 76 -6.31 3.82 13.48
CA GLU A 76 -5.39 3.84 14.63
C GLU A 76 -5.06 2.41 15.07
N GLU A 77 -6.06 1.53 15.11
CA GLU A 77 -5.83 0.13 15.46
C GLU A 77 -4.98 -0.59 14.39
N VAL A 78 -5.15 -0.30 13.09
CA VAL A 78 -4.30 -0.83 12.02
C VAL A 78 -2.84 -0.40 12.22
N ALA A 79 -2.59 0.88 12.52
CA ALA A 79 -1.25 1.41 12.77
C ALA A 79 -0.61 0.78 14.03
N LYS A 80 -1.39 0.61 15.09
CA LYS A 80 -0.97 -0.06 16.32
C LYS A 80 -0.61 -1.52 16.09
N GLN A 81 -1.43 -2.27 15.36
CA GLN A 81 -1.15 -3.67 15.00
C GLN A 81 0.12 -3.81 14.18
N HIS A 82 0.36 -2.89 13.23
CA HIS A 82 1.62 -2.86 12.49
C HIS A 82 2.83 -2.73 13.42
N SER A 83 2.78 -1.79 14.37
CA SER A 83 3.86 -1.55 15.32
C SER A 83 4.14 -2.75 16.23
N LEU A 84 3.09 -3.47 16.63
CA LEU A 84 3.20 -4.66 17.49
C LEU A 84 3.76 -5.88 16.74
N ASN A 85 3.45 -6.01 15.47
CA ASN A 85 3.78 -7.20 14.68
C ASN A 85 5.21 -7.22 14.14
N GLY A 86 5.92 -6.08 14.14
CA GLY A 86 7.27 -5.96 13.57
C GLY A 86 7.35 -6.29 12.08
N SER A 87 6.24 -6.09 11.35
CA SER A 87 6.14 -6.35 9.91
C SER A 87 6.75 -5.21 9.11
N ALA A 88 7.33 -5.51 7.94
CA ALA A 88 7.75 -4.47 6.99
C ALA A 88 6.55 -3.78 6.34
N ALA A 89 5.46 -4.54 6.12
CA ALA A 89 4.18 -4.04 5.68
C ALA A 89 3.03 -4.78 6.37
N THR A 90 1.94 -4.07 6.64
CA THR A 90 0.67 -4.63 7.13
C THR A 90 -0.43 -4.24 6.15
N LEU A 91 -1.10 -5.23 5.59
CA LEU A 91 -2.12 -5.06 4.56
C LEU A 91 -3.51 -5.26 5.14
N VAL A 92 -4.42 -4.32 4.89
CA VAL A 92 -5.82 -4.51 5.23
C VAL A 92 -6.49 -5.35 4.16
N CYS A 93 -7.01 -6.49 4.55
CA CYS A 93 -7.67 -7.44 3.67
C CYS A 93 -9.04 -7.83 4.22
N SER A 94 -9.93 -8.31 3.35
CA SER A 94 -11.28 -8.76 3.72
C SER A 94 -11.73 -9.96 2.89
N GLU A 95 -12.67 -10.72 3.45
CA GLU A 95 -13.41 -11.77 2.75
C GLU A 95 -14.52 -11.14 1.90
N ARG A 96 -14.18 -10.68 0.71
CA ARG A 96 -15.15 -10.16 -0.27
C ARG A 96 -14.93 -10.76 -1.63
N GLU A 97 -15.95 -10.85 -2.44
CA GLU A 97 -15.82 -11.30 -3.82
C GLU A 97 -15.03 -10.32 -4.68
N THR A 98 -14.03 -10.84 -5.36
CA THR A 98 -13.20 -10.12 -6.34
C THR A 98 -12.59 -11.12 -7.32
N ASN A 99 -11.98 -10.61 -8.38
CA ASN A 99 -11.18 -11.46 -9.28
C ASN A 99 -9.72 -11.59 -8.83
N ARG A 100 -9.26 -10.79 -7.87
CA ARG A 100 -7.85 -10.72 -7.48
C ARG A 100 -7.71 -10.89 -5.98
N TYR A 101 -7.01 -11.94 -5.56
CA TYR A 101 -6.78 -12.23 -4.16
C TYR A 101 -5.30 -12.27 -3.83
N LEU A 102 -4.97 -11.81 -2.63
CA LEU A 102 -3.73 -12.14 -1.94
C LEU A 102 -3.89 -13.48 -1.24
N LEU A 103 -2.82 -14.24 -1.17
CA LEU A 103 -2.81 -15.60 -0.63
C LEU A 103 -1.92 -15.64 0.61
N PHE A 104 -2.53 -15.98 1.74
CA PHE A 104 -1.89 -15.98 3.04
C PHE A 104 -1.79 -17.40 3.61
N ASN A 105 -0.70 -17.69 4.33
CA ASN A 105 -0.59 -18.92 5.12
C ASN A 105 -1.35 -18.81 6.45
N GLU A 106 -1.35 -19.88 7.26
CA GLU A 106 -2.00 -19.97 8.57
C GLU A 106 -1.50 -18.92 9.58
N GLN A 107 -0.31 -18.36 9.39
CA GLN A 107 0.27 -17.31 10.22
C GLN A 107 -0.02 -15.91 9.68
N ASN A 108 -0.93 -15.78 8.70
CA ASN A 108 -1.25 -14.54 8.01
C ASN A 108 -0.04 -13.87 7.32
N HIS A 109 0.92 -14.66 6.82
CA HIS A 109 2.01 -14.13 6.00
C HIS A 109 1.67 -14.28 4.52
N LEU A 110 1.92 -13.22 3.75
CA LEU A 110 1.71 -13.20 2.31
C LEU A 110 2.60 -14.26 1.61
N ARG A 111 1.99 -15.08 0.75
CA ARG A 111 2.67 -16.15 0.01
C ARG A 111 2.45 -16.10 -1.47
N GLY A 112 1.41 -15.42 -1.93
CA GLY A 112 1.11 -15.36 -3.35
C GLY A 112 -0.04 -14.41 -3.68
N TRP A 113 -0.35 -14.41 -4.95
CA TRP A 113 -1.47 -13.70 -5.54
C TRP A 113 -2.12 -14.55 -6.62
N ILE A 114 -3.42 -14.40 -6.82
CA ILE A 114 -4.18 -15.07 -7.87
C ILE A 114 -5.18 -14.15 -8.53
N ASN A 115 -5.34 -14.28 -9.84
CA ASN A 115 -6.46 -13.72 -10.59
C ASN A 115 -7.40 -14.85 -11.00
N LYS A 116 -8.54 -14.95 -10.36
CA LYS A 116 -9.56 -15.99 -10.62
C LYS A 116 -10.13 -15.93 -12.03
N LYS A 117 -10.18 -14.74 -12.63
CA LYS A 117 -10.73 -14.58 -14.00
C LYS A 117 -9.79 -15.13 -15.06
N THR A 118 -8.47 -14.99 -14.88
CA THR A 118 -7.48 -15.42 -15.86
C THR A 118 -6.79 -16.72 -15.49
N GLY A 119 -6.88 -17.16 -14.24
CA GLY A 119 -6.11 -18.28 -13.68
C GLY A 119 -4.64 -17.94 -13.41
N GLU A 120 -4.22 -16.69 -13.65
CA GLU A 120 -2.85 -16.25 -13.38
C GLU A 120 -2.53 -16.29 -11.90
N THR A 121 -1.35 -16.80 -11.56
CA THR A 121 -0.83 -16.82 -10.18
C THR A 121 0.58 -16.27 -10.12
N LYS A 122 0.90 -15.61 -9.02
CA LYS A 122 2.26 -15.11 -8.73
C LYS A 122 2.67 -15.55 -7.33
N SER A 123 3.88 -16.06 -7.20
CA SER A 123 4.49 -16.35 -5.90
C SER A 123 6.02 -16.45 -6.07
N PRO A 124 6.79 -15.93 -5.10
CA PRO A 124 8.24 -16.12 -5.10
C PRO A 124 8.66 -17.49 -4.52
N PHE A 125 7.73 -18.29 -4.02
CA PHE A 125 8.02 -19.56 -3.33
C PHE A 125 7.95 -20.74 -4.28
N THR A 126 8.96 -21.61 -4.24
CA THR A 126 8.98 -22.87 -4.99
C THR A 126 7.92 -23.84 -4.48
N GLY A 127 7.29 -24.60 -5.39
CA GLY A 127 6.24 -25.56 -5.03
C GLY A 127 4.92 -24.92 -4.58
N PHE A 128 4.75 -23.63 -4.83
CA PHE A 128 3.53 -22.90 -4.50
C PHE A 128 2.30 -23.54 -5.17
N LYS A 129 1.25 -23.76 -4.36
CA LYS A 129 -0.06 -24.25 -4.82
C LYS A 129 -1.14 -23.35 -4.19
N PRO A 130 -1.87 -22.53 -4.96
CA PRO A 130 -2.84 -21.58 -4.45
C PRO A 130 -3.85 -22.17 -3.46
N ALA A 131 -4.31 -23.41 -3.71
CA ALA A 131 -5.30 -24.10 -2.88
C ALA A 131 -4.87 -24.34 -1.41
N ASN A 132 -3.58 -24.15 -1.10
CA ASN A 132 -3.05 -24.34 0.26
C ASN A 132 -3.09 -23.06 1.10
N TYR A 133 -3.66 -21.96 0.58
CA TYR A 133 -3.59 -20.63 1.20
C TYR A 133 -4.97 -20.01 1.31
N THR A 134 -5.15 -19.15 2.31
CA THR A 134 -6.36 -18.36 2.49
C THR A 134 -6.38 -17.21 1.48
N GLU A 135 -7.48 -17.07 0.75
CA GLU A 135 -7.70 -16.02 -0.24
C GLU A 135 -8.37 -14.81 0.41
N LEU A 136 -7.69 -13.67 0.41
CA LEU A 136 -8.24 -12.43 0.93
C LEU A 136 -8.11 -11.31 -0.11
N ALA A 137 -9.14 -10.48 -0.21
CA ALA A 137 -9.16 -9.32 -1.08
C ALA A 137 -8.44 -8.15 -0.41
N PHE A 138 -7.42 -7.59 -1.07
CA PHE A 138 -6.76 -6.37 -0.60
C PHE A 138 -7.71 -5.17 -0.65
N SER A 139 -7.77 -4.42 0.43
CA SER A 139 -8.70 -3.30 0.60
C SER A 139 -8.11 -1.92 0.24
N GLY A 140 -6.87 -1.87 -0.29
CA GLY A 140 -6.26 -0.59 -0.68
C GLY A 140 -5.78 0.27 0.50
N ILE A 141 -5.72 -0.30 1.71
CA ILE A 141 -5.19 0.34 2.92
C ILE A 141 -4.04 -0.51 3.44
N GLN A 142 -2.92 0.14 3.79
CA GLN A 142 -1.72 -0.54 4.25
C GLN A 142 -0.87 0.36 5.12
N VAL A 143 -0.11 -0.22 6.04
CA VAL A 143 0.89 0.48 6.84
C VAL A 143 2.26 -0.06 6.49
N LEU A 144 3.21 0.83 6.26
CA LEU A 144 4.56 0.53 5.80
C LEU A 144 5.59 1.16 6.74
N HIS A 145 6.71 0.48 6.94
CA HIS A 145 7.86 1.08 7.59
C HIS A 145 8.80 1.69 6.53
N PRO A 146 9.36 2.91 6.71
CA PRO A 146 10.21 3.57 5.71
C PRO A 146 11.43 2.76 5.26
N SER A 147 11.88 1.79 6.06
CA SER A 147 12.99 0.89 5.66
C SER A 147 12.75 0.17 4.33
N ILE A 148 11.48 0.01 3.90
CA ILE A 148 11.15 -0.62 2.61
C ILE A 148 11.65 0.16 1.41
N PHE A 149 11.88 1.47 1.54
CA PHE A 149 12.35 2.28 0.41
C PHE A 149 13.71 1.82 -0.13
N ARG A 150 14.58 1.30 0.74
CA ARG A 150 15.86 0.69 0.31
C ARG A 150 15.64 -0.53 -0.59
N GLU A 151 14.65 -1.33 -0.28
CA GLU A 151 14.29 -2.51 -1.09
C GLU A 151 13.67 -2.09 -2.43
N MET A 152 12.95 -0.96 -2.46
CA MET A 152 12.37 -0.39 -3.67
C MET A 152 13.45 0.14 -4.65
N ASP A 153 14.69 0.37 -4.22
CA ASP A 153 15.77 0.83 -5.11
C ASP A 153 16.05 -0.15 -6.26
N SER A 154 15.86 -1.44 -6.03
CA SER A 154 16.01 -2.49 -7.05
C SER A 154 14.85 -2.56 -8.06
N PHE A 155 13.72 -1.87 -7.78
CA PHE A 155 12.55 -1.84 -8.64
C PHE A 155 12.62 -0.66 -9.63
N PRO A 156 12.04 -0.80 -10.84
CA PRO A 156 11.99 0.29 -11.82
C PRO A 156 11.19 1.47 -11.28
N GLY A 157 11.19 2.60 -12.00
CA GLY A 157 10.40 3.77 -11.60
C GLY A 157 8.89 3.52 -11.58
N ARG A 158 8.39 2.62 -12.44
CA ARG A 158 6.99 2.24 -12.56
C ARG A 158 6.79 0.77 -12.24
N PHE A 159 5.98 0.43 -11.22
CA PHE A 159 5.65 -0.94 -10.83
C PHE A 159 4.41 -1.02 -9.94
N TYR A 160 3.77 -2.18 -9.90
CA TYR A 160 2.66 -2.46 -9.00
C TYR A 160 3.17 -2.85 -7.61
N ILE A 161 2.56 -2.30 -6.57
CA ILE A 161 2.97 -2.55 -5.18
C ILE A 161 2.85 -4.03 -4.77
N ILE A 162 1.91 -4.76 -5.34
CA ILE A 162 1.74 -6.19 -5.04
C ILE A 162 2.96 -7.02 -5.50
N ASP A 163 3.54 -6.71 -6.65
CA ASP A 163 4.75 -7.40 -7.13
C ASP A 163 5.93 -7.16 -6.18
N PHE A 164 6.03 -5.95 -5.63
CA PHE A 164 7.00 -5.61 -4.60
C PHE A 164 6.76 -6.39 -3.31
N TYR A 165 5.53 -6.45 -2.80
CA TYR A 165 5.21 -7.21 -1.60
C TYR A 165 5.48 -8.70 -1.74
N LEU A 166 5.21 -9.28 -2.89
CA LEU A 166 5.56 -10.67 -3.17
C LEU A 166 7.07 -10.89 -3.13
N SER A 167 7.84 -9.99 -3.71
CA SER A 167 9.31 -10.04 -3.62
C SER A 167 9.80 -9.93 -2.18
N LEU A 168 9.29 -8.96 -1.42
CA LEU A 168 9.64 -8.76 -0.01
C LEU A 168 9.27 -9.94 0.89
N SER A 169 8.18 -10.64 0.60
CA SER A 169 7.65 -11.72 1.44
C SER A 169 8.60 -12.93 1.59
N VAL A 170 9.67 -12.98 0.80
CA VAL A 170 10.75 -13.97 0.93
C VAL A 170 11.59 -13.70 2.18
N THR A 171 11.85 -12.45 2.48
CA THR A 171 12.79 -12.03 3.53
C THR A 171 12.09 -11.39 4.72
N TYR A 172 11.00 -10.69 4.47
CA TYR A 172 10.27 -9.92 5.47
C TYR A 172 8.87 -10.47 5.71
N LYS A 173 8.34 -10.19 6.90
CA LYS A 173 6.94 -10.44 7.23
C LYS A 173 6.06 -9.37 6.57
N ILE A 174 5.13 -9.80 5.73
CA ILE A 174 4.08 -9.00 5.11
C ILE A 174 2.75 -9.58 5.53
#